data_3e481502b4d43ad034cf6b2adcb5933a
#
_entry.id   3e481502b4d43ad034cf6b2adcb5933a
#
_cell.length_a   1.000
_cell.length_b   1.000
_cell.length_c   1.000
_cell.angle_alpha   90.00
_cell.angle_beta   90.00
_cell.angle_gamma   90.00
#
_symmetry.space_group_name_H-M   'P 1'
#
loop_
_entity.id
_entity.type
_entity.pdbx_description
1 polymer ?
#
loop_
_entity_poly.entity_id
_entity_poly.type
_entity_poly.pdbx_seq_one_letter_code
_entity_poly.pdbx_strand_id
1 'polypeptide(L)'
;MAVRRRPLENLTVTQAANVLGISPETLRRMDRRGDAVPSIREGKRRIYTPEDLNHLRELLSARKRKATTTIALVNQKGGVGKTTITINLAGALATQGYRVLIVDFDPQANCSFGLGVLWNDVEASIADVLGYEISGPTKLLSEIILSSTHHPNLFLAPSHLNLAAAEMVVQNTMGREMKLDKALDEIRSQYDFILIDSPPSLGLLSINAMVASDAVLIPIDGAFSLEGVRQLLNTRKGCAELSRHPIHVLGGVLNRQRAGTGNAVAIMEMTTAIFGKRMFQTVIPERTAVDGSTATRLPIVFSGVPEAEPYYILAEEVVRSVAEITGN
;
A
#
# COMPACT_ATOMS: atom_id res chain seq x y z
N MET A 1 21.12 -33.37 -5.39
CA MET A 1 22.00 -32.68 -6.37
C MET A 1 22.27 -31.27 -5.84
N ALA A 2 23.49 -31.00 -5.44
CA ALA A 2 23.88 -29.67 -4.92
C ALA A 2 23.92 -28.69 -6.09
N VAL A 3 23.09 -27.64 -6.04
CA VAL A 3 23.13 -26.52 -6.97
C VAL A 3 24.48 -25.83 -6.81
N ARG A 4 25.37 -26.03 -7.78
CA ARG A 4 26.63 -25.27 -7.86
C ARG A 4 26.28 -23.78 -7.98
N ARG A 5 26.49 -23.01 -6.90
CA ARG A 5 26.49 -21.55 -6.93
C ARG A 5 27.63 -21.12 -7.86
N ARG A 6 27.29 -20.54 -9.02
CA ARG A 6 28.27 -19.83 -9.85
C ARG A 6 28.92 -18.72 -9.01
N PRO A 7 30.23 -18.46 -9.18
CA PRO A 7 30.84 -17.29 -8.54
C PRO A 7 30.04 -16.05 -8.98
N LEU A 8 29.79 -15.13 -8.04
CA LEU A 8 29.08 -13.89 -8.29
C LEU A 8 29.94 -13.05 -9.25
N GLU A 9 29.55 -13.02 -10.52
CA GLU A 9 30.13 -12.16 -11.55
C GLU A 9 29.62 -10.71 -11.33
N ASN A 10 30.35 -9.75 -11.87
CA ASN A 10 29.92 -8.36 -11.92
C ASN A 10 28.57 -8.23 -12.64
N LEU A 11 27.58 -7.60 -12.01
CA LEU A 11 26.20 -7.56 -12.49
C LEU A 11 25.84 -6.19 -13.04
N THR A 12 25.06 -6.20 -14.12
CA THR A 12 24.37 -4.99 -14.61
C THR A 12 23.28 -4.54 -13.62
N VAL A 13 22.81 -3.29 -13.76
CA VAL A 13 21.69 -2.75 -12.94
C VAL A 13 20.50 -3.70 -12.86
N THR A 14 20.09 -4.26 -14.01
CA THR A 14 18.93 -5.17 -14.06
C THR A 14 19.18 -6.48 -13.32
N GLN A 15 20.38 -7.06 -13.51
CA GLN A 15 20.77 -8.30 -12.83
C GLN A 15 20.94 -8.09 -11.32
N ALA A 16 21.60 -6.99 -10.92
CA ALA A 16 21.76 -6.63 -9.52
C ALA A 16 20.42 -6.38 -8.83
N ALA A 17 19.52 -5.64 -9.47
CA ALA A 17 18.18 -5.39 -8.97
C ALA A 17 17.38 -6.69 -8.76
N ASN A 18 17.42 -7.63 -9.71
CA ASN A 18 16.79 -8.95 -9.58
C ASN A 18 17.36 -9.76 -8.41
N VAL A 19 18.68 -9.74 -8.20
CA VAL A 19 19.35 -10.44 -7.09
C VAL A 19 18.97 -9.82 -5.73
N LEU A 20 18.73 -8.51 -5.71
CA LEU A 20 18.35 -7.75 -4.50
C LEU A 20 16.83 -7.77 -4.24
N GLY A 21 16.01 -8.25 -5.18
CA GLY A 21 14.56 -8.25 -5.08
C GLY A 21 13.94 -6.85 -5.14
N ILE A 22 14.58 -5.93 -5.86
CA ILE A 22 14.12 -4.55 -6.07
C ILE A 22 14.00 -4.23 -7.56
N SER A 23 13.30 -3.13 -7.91
CA SER A 23 13.24 -2.72 -9.31
C SER A 23 14.57 -2.10 -9.79
N PRO A 24 14.94 -2.24 -11.09
CA PRO A 24 16.09 -1.55 -11.66
C PRO A 24 16.04 -0.03 -11.48
N GLU A 25 14.84 0.57 -11.48
CA GLU A 25 14.67 2.00 -11.26
C GLU A 25 14.91 2.40 -9.81
N THR A 26 14.48 1.58 -8.87
CA THR A 26 14.83 1.76 -7.44
C THR A 26 16.35 1.78 -7.25
N LEU A 27 17.07 0.84 -7.87
CA LEU A 27 18.52 0.79 -7.76
C LEU A 27 19.20 2.01 -8.41
N ARG A 28 18.69 2.48 -9.59
CA ARG A 28 19.16 3.72 -10.22
C ARG A 28 18.93 4.96 -9.36
N ARG A 29 17.77 5.01 -8.66
CA ARG A 29 17.42 6.12 -7.78
C ARG A 29 18.29 6.15 -6.52
N MET A 30 18.56 4.99 -5.93
CA MET A 30 19.52 4.85 -4.83
C MET A 30 20.92 5.34 -5.23
N ASP A 31 21.38 4.99 -6.44
CA ASP A 31 22.66 5.50 -6.99
C ASP A 31 22.64 7.02 -7.17
N ARG A 32 21.57 7.60 -7.73
CA ARG A 32 21.44 9.07 -7.87
C ARG A 32 21.51 9.81 -6.53
N ARG A 33 21.08 9.18 -5.45
CA ARG A 33 21.10 9.73 -4.07
C ARG A 33 22.43 9.49 -3.34
N GLY A 34 23.28 8.67 -3.90
CA GLY A 34 24.53 8.25 -3.27
C GLY A 34 24.38 7.09 -2.27
N ASP A 35 23.19 6.52 -2.13
CA ASP A 35 22.92 5.39 -1.23
C ASP A 35 23.45 4.05 -1.78
N ALA A 36 23.63 3.94 -3.11
CA ALA A 36 23.95 2.69 -3.81
C ALA A 36 24.91 2.95 -4.98
N VAL A 37 26.06 3.54 -4.68
CA VAL A 37 27.05 3.86 -5.71
C VAL A 37 27.73 2.57 -6.19
N PRO A 38 27.65 2.22 -7.49
CA PRO A 38 28.35 1.05 -8.01
C PRO A 38 29.85 1.30 -8.03
N SER A 39 30.64 0.30 -7.62
CA SER A 39 32.11 0.38 -7.60
C SER A 39 32.72 0.56 -9.00
N ILE A 40 32.01 0.07 -10.04
CA ILE A 40 32.49 0.13 -11.42
C ILE A 40 31.50 0.93 -12.28
N ARG A 41 32.04 1.93 -13.01
CA ARG A 41 31.30 2.67 -14.04
C ARG A 41 32.06 2.64 -15.35
N GLU A 42 31.45 2.07 -16.37
CA GLU A 42 31.98 2.08 -17.76
C GLU A 42 31.13 3.05 -18.59
N GLY A 43 31.57 4.29 -18.67
CA GLY A 43 30.81 5.38 -19.28
C GLY A 43 29.47 5.60 -18.57
N LYS A 44 28.34 5.38 -19.27
CA LYS A 44 26.97 5.45 -18.70
C LYS A 44 26.53 4.13 -18.05
N ARG A 45 27.31 3.05 -18.18
CA ARG A 45 26.96 1.72 -17.70
C ARG A 45 27.36 1.57 -16.23
N ARG A 46 26.43 1.13 -15.40
CA ARG A 46 26.64 0.82 -13.98
C ARG A 46 26.86 -0.68 -13.83
N ILE A 47 27.90 -1.06 -13.11
CA ILE A 47 28.25 -2.46 -12.84
C ILE A 47 28.41 -2.61 -11.33
N TYR A 48 27.70 -3.57 -10.76
CA TYR A 48 27.69 -3.87 -9.34
C TYR A 48 28.52 -5.12 -9.06
N THR A 49 29.52 -4.98 -8.18
CA THR A 49 30.35 -6.10 -7.73
C THR A 49 29.65 -6.93 -6.66
N PRO A 50 30.14 -8.12 -6.32
CA PRO A 50 29.63 -8.89 -5.18
C PRO A 50 29.64 -8.10 -3.85
N GLU A 51 30.67 -7.28 -3.63
CA GLU A 51 30.81 -6.41 -2.46
C GLU A 51 29.73 -5.33 -2.45
N ASP A 52 29.44 -4.69 -3.59
CA ASP A 52 28.34 -3.74 -3.74
C ASP A 52 27.02 -4.41 -3.40
N LEU A 53 26.77 -5.65 -3.86
CA LEU A 53 25.55 -6.38 -3.57
C LEU A 53 25.40 -6.72 -2.09
N ASN A 54 26.49 -7.09 -1.41
CA ASN A 54 26.47 -7.37 0.02
C ASN A 54 26.15 -6.10 0.81
N HIS A 55 26.82 -4.99 0.50
CA HIS A 55 26.54 -3.68 1.10
C HIS A 55 25.08 -3.25 0.87
N LEU A 56 24.58 -3.41 -0.35
CA LEU A 56 23.19 -3.10 -0.68
C LEU A 56 22.18 -4.00 0.04
N ARG A 57 22.50 -5.28 0.24
CA ARG A 57 21.66 -6.18 1.07
C ARG A 57 21.62 -5.73 2.52
N GLU A 58 22.73 -5.31 3.09
CA GLU A 58 22.80 -4.75 4.44
C GLU A 58 21.98 -3.47 4.55
N LEU A 59 22.12 -2.54 3.60
CA LEU A 59 21.33 -1.31 3.54
C LEU A 59 19.81 -1.60 3.41
N LEU A 60 19.44 -2.52 2.54
CA LEU A 60 18.04 -2.90 2.33
C LEU A 60 17.48 -3.65 3.56
N SER A 61 18.27 -4.49 4.20
CA SER A 61 17.86 -5.18 5.44
C SER A 61 17.79 -4.24 6.63
N ALA A 62 18.68 -3.25 6.73
CA ALA A 62 18.61 -2.20 7.74
C ALA A 62 17.39 -1.28 7.54
N ARG A 63 16.89 -1.13 6.31
CA ARG A 63 15.63 -0.43 5.99
C ARG A 63 14.38 -1.23 6.35
N LYS A 64 14.48 -2.56 6.53
CA LYS A 64 13.35 -3.37 6.97
C LYS A 64 12.93 -2.94 8.37
N ARG A 65 11.63 -2.70 8.52
CA ARG A 65 11.06 -2.27 9.80
C ARG A 65 11.10 -3.43 10.80
N LYS A 66 11.40 -3.10 12.07
CA LYS A 66 11.35 -4.08 13.16
C LYS A 66 9.92 -4.47 13.54
N ALA A 67 8.95 -3.59 13.27
CA ALA A 67 7.53 -3.81 13.55
C ALA A 67 6.69 -3.52 12.31
N THR A 68 5.67 -4.33 12.10
CA THR A 68 4.66 -4.12 11.04
C THR A 68 3.95 -2.79 11.22
N THR A 69 3.61 -2.13 10.12
CA THR A 69 2.70 -0.99 10.14
C THR A 69 1.51 -1.27 9.24
N THR A 70 0.33 -1.21 9.84
CA THR A 70 -0.95 -1.32 9.11
C THR A 70 -1.47 0.06 8.80
N ILE A 71 -1.77 0.34 7.52
CA ILE A 71 -2.25 1.64 7.04
C ILE A 71 -3.58 1.42 6.31
N ALA A 72 -4.65 2.08 6.79
CA ALA A 72 -5.91 2.10 6.06
C ALA A 72 -5.98 3.32 5.14
N LEU A 73 -6.31 3.09 3.86
CA LEU A 73 -6.63 4.15 2.93
C LEU A 73 -8.12 4.45 3.01
N VAL A 74 -8.47 5.61 3.54
CA VAL A 74 -9.85 5.95 3.89
C VAL A 74 -10.26 7.31 3.31
N ASN A 75 -11.43 7.37 2.70
CA ASN A 75 -12.15 8.59 2.36
C ASN A 75 -13.61 8.23 2.06
N GLN A 76 -14.55 9.04 2.53
CA GLN A 76 -15.98 8.86 2.32
C GLN A 76 -16.38 9.08 0.85
N LYS A 77 -15.68 9.95 0.14
CA LYS A 77 -15.93 10.23 -1.27
C LYS A 77 -15.47 9.06 -2.15
N GLY A 78 -16.36 8.59 -3.03
CA GLY A 78 -16.01 7.65 -4.09
C GLY A 78 -15.13 8.30 -5.16
N GLY A 79 -14.30 7.50 -5.83
CA GLY A 79 -13.48 7.96 -6.97
C GLY A 79 -12.25 8.80 -6.62
N VAL A 80 -11.95 9.06 -5.34
CA VAL A 80 -10.75 9.83 -4.94
C VAL A 80 -9.43 9.10 -5.19
N GLY A 81 -9.47 7.84 -5.61
CA GLY A 81 -8.30 7.03 -5.96
C GLY A 81 -7.71 6.23 -4.80
N LYS A 82 -8.50 5.87 -3.78
CA LYS A 82 -8.07 4.97 -2.70
C LYS A 82 -7.39 3.73 -3.26
N THR A 83 -8.13 2.93 -4.02
CA THR A 83 -7.66 1.68 -4.64
C THR A 83 -6.41 1.88 -5.51
N THR A 84 -6.42 2.91 -6.35
CA THR A 84 -5.27 3.22 -7.23
C THR A 84 -4.02 3.53 -6.41
N ILE A 85 -4.15 4.32 -5.35
CA ILE A 85 -3.03 4.64 -4.45
C ILE A 85 -2.61 3.40 -3.68
N THR A 86 -3.56 2.60 -3.14
CA THR A 86 -3.26 1.36 -2.41
C THR A 86 -2.39 0.42 -3.25
N ILE A 87 -2.81 0.10 -4.46
CA ILE A 87 -2.10 -0.83 -5.36
C ILE A 87 -0.69 -0.30 -5.69
N ASN A 88 -0.59 0.96 -6.10
CA ASN A 88 0.68 1.50 -6.57
C ASN A 88 1.63 1.86 -5.42
N LEU A 89 1.13 2.29 -4.27
CA LEU A 89 1.94 2.47 -3.06
C LEU A 89 2.50 1.12 -2.57
N ALA A 90 1.66 0.08 -2.53
CA ALA A 90 2.08 -1.26 -2.15
C ALA A 90 3.15 -1.81 -3.11
N GLY A 91 2.94 -1.65 -4.41
CA GLY A 91 3.92 -2.03 -5.43
C GLY A 91 5.24 -1.25 -5.29
N ALA A 92 5.18 0.06 -5.05
CA ALA A 92 6.36 0.89 -4.83
C ALA A 92 7.13 0.49 -3.57
N LEU A 93 6.44 0.18 -2.46
CA LEU A 93 7.05 -0.35 -1.23
C LEU A 93 7.69 -1.73 -1.48
N ALA A 94 6.97 -2.63 -2.17
CA ALA A 94 7.49 -3.95 -2.50
C ALA A 94 8.77 -3.87 -3.35
N THR A 95 8.84 -2.97 -4.34
CA THR A 95 10.04 -2.75 -5.16
C THR A 95 11.20 -2.14 -4.36
N GLN A 96 10.95 -1.54 -3.20
CA GLN A 96 11.97 -1.08 -2.25
C GLN A 96 12.45 -2.19 -1.30
N GLY A 97 11.93 -3.41 -1.46
CA GLY A 97 12.31 -4.59 -0.67
C GLY A 97 11.46 -4.85 0.57
N TYR A 98 10.43 -4.05 0.83
CA TYR A 98 9.47 -4.32 1.91
C TYR A 98 8.53 -5.46 1.53
N ARG A 99 8.19 -6.29 2.51
CA ARG A 99 7.16 -7.32 2.38
C ARG A 99 5.79 -6.69 2.66
N VAL A 100 4.94 -6.62 1.65
CA VAL A 100 3.70 -5.83 1.68
C VAL A 100 2.49 -6.73 1.44
N LEU A 101 1.51 -6.67 2.35
CA LEU A 101 0.19 -7.25 2.16
C LEU A 101 -0.81 -6.14 1.82
N ILE A 102 -1.60 -6.34 0.79
CA ILE A 102 -2.82 -5.58 0.55
C ILE A 102 -4.00 -6.39 1.08
N VAL A 103 -4.87 -5.74 1.84
CA VAL A 103 -6.19 -6.27 2.21
C VAL A 103 -7.23 -5.48 1.41
N ASP A 104 -7.81 -6.11 0.41
CA ASP A 104 -8.94 -5.53 -0.33
C ASP A 104 -10.20 -5.67 0.53
N PHE A 105 -10.64 -4.56 1.10
CA PHE A 105 -11.76 -4.53 2.05
C PHE A 105 -12.98 -3.77 1.49
N ASP A 106 -13.02 -3.61 0.16
CA ASP A 106 -14.16 -3.06 -0.57
C ASP A 106 -14.94 -4.21 -1.25
N PRO A 107 -16.26 -4.34 -1.03
CA PRO A 107 -17.10 -5.33 -1.72
C PRO A 107 -17.03 -5.27 -3.25
N GLN A 108 -16.62 -4.14 -3.82
CA GLN A 108 -16.43 -4.00 -5.28
C GLN A 108 -15.20 -4.74 -5.80
N ALA A 109 -14.28 -5.19 -4.92
CA ALA A 109 -13.08 -5.95 -5.25
C ALA A 109 -12.18 -5.28 -6.33
N ASN A 110 -12.20 -3.95 -6.40
CA ASN A 110 -11.44 -3.21 -7.41
C ASN A 110 -9.93 -3.34 -7.22
N CYS A 111 -9.46 -3.49 -5.98
CA CYS A 111 -8.05 -3.71 -5.69
C CYS A 111 -7.60 -5.09 -6.17
N SER A 112 -8.36 -6.12 -5.88
CA SER A 112 -8.14 -7.49 -6.36
C SER A 112 -8.11 -7.53 -7.89
N PHE A 113 -9.10 -6.92 -8.54
CA PHE A 113 -9.16 -6.83 -10.00
C PHE A 113 -7.95 -6.10 -10.59
N GLY A 114 -7.54 -4.99 -10.01
CA GLY A 114 -6.38 -4.20 -10.46
C GLY A 114 -5.05 -4.92 -10.33
N LEU A 115 -4.97 -5.96 -9.48
CA LEU A 115 -3.83 -6.87 -9.33
C LEU A 115 -3.95 -8.15 -10.18
N GLY A 116 -4.97 -8.24 -11.04
CA GLY A 116 -5.16 -9.37 -11.96
C GLY A 116 -5.91 -10.56 -11.36
N VAL A 117 -6.44 -10.43 -10.14
CA VAL A 117 -7.22 -11.48 -9.49
C VAL A 117 -8.70 -11.28 -9.83
N LEU A 118 -9.30 -12.25 -10.51
CA LEU A 118 -10.71 -12.23 -10.86
C LEU A 118 -11.53 -12.91 -9.77
N TRP A 119 -12.74 -12.42 -9.56
CA TRP A 119 -13.67 -12.98 -8.58
C TRP A 119 -13.98 -14.46 -8.80
N ASN A 120 -14.06 -14.92 -10.07
CA ASN A 120 -14.28 -16.32 -10.40
C ASN A 120 -13.07 -17.22 -10.11
N ASP A 121 -11.89 -16.64 -9.90
CA ASP A 121 -10.64 -17.35 -9.62
C ASP A 121 -10.35 -17.40 -8.12
N VAL A 122 -11.20 -16.75 -7.28
CA VAL A 122 -11.04 -16.66 -5.84
C VAL A 122 -11.86 -17.75 -5.16
N GLU A 123 -11.19 -18.76 -4.62
CA GLU A 123 -11.83 -19.85 -3.84
C GLU A 123 -12.31 -19.37 -2.46
N ALA A 124 -11.63 -18.37 -1.90
CA ALA A 124 -11.95 -17.76 -0.62
C ALA A 124 -11.47 -16.32 -0.54
N SER A 125 -12.20 -15.48 0.16
CA SER A 125 -11.99 -14.04 0.26
C SER A 125 -12.07 -13.55 1.70
N ILE A 126 -11.87 -12.26 1.90
CA ILE A 126 -12.04 -11.62 3.20
C ILE A 126 -13.46 -11.77 3.76
N ALA A 127 -14.49 -12.01 2.91
CA ALA A 127 -15.85 -12.30 3.35
C ALA A 127 -15.91 -13.58 4.18
N ASP A 128 -15.17 -14.63 3.77
CA ASP A 128 -15.12 -15.92 4.46
C ASP A 128 -14.41 -15.80 5.81
N VAL A 129 -13.40 -14.92 5.90
CA VAL A 129 -12.69 -14.60 7.16
C VAL A 129 -13.61 -13.87 8.14
N LEU A 130 -14.53 -13.03 7.66
CA LEU A 130 -15.49 -12.33 8.50
C LEU A 130 -16.67 -13.21 8.92
N GLY A 131 -16.82 -14.42 8.37
CA GLY A 131 -17.90 -15.34 8.67
C GLY A 131 -19.15 -15.08 7.83
N TYR A 132 -18.98 -14.96 6.52
CA TYR A 132 -20.06 -14.80 5.55
C TYR A 132 -21.08 -15.95 5.61
N GLU A 133 -20.61 -17.19 5.73
CA GLU A 133 -21.45 -18.35 5.93
C GLU A 133 -21.76 -18.53 7.41
N ILE A 134 -23.01 -18.29 7.80
CA ILE A 134 -23.51 -18.44 9.18
C ILE A 134 -23.31 -19.89 9.71
N SER A 135 -23.24 -20.86 8.81
CA SER A 135 -23.16 -22.29 9.12
C SER A 135 -21.83 -22.94 8.74
N GLY A 136 -20.92 -22.18 8.10
CA GLY A 136 -19.61 -22.66 7.67
C GLY A 136 -18.48 -22.30 8.65
N PRO A 137 -17.34 -23.02 8.62
CA PRO A 137 -16.18 -22.64 9.40
C PRO A 137 -15.61 -21.31 8.86
N THR A 138 -15.37 -20.35 9.75
CA THR A 138 -14.65 -19.13 9.44
C THR A 138 -13.23 -19.48 9.01
N LYS A 139 -12.78 -18.97 7.86
CA LYS A 139 -11.40 -19.17 7.41
C LYS A 139 -10.44 -18.27 8.17
N LEU A 140 -9.19 -18.71 8.31
CA LEU A 140 -8.11 -17.88 8.77
C LEU A 140 -7.67 -16.93 7.65
N LEU A 141 -7.18 -15.74 8.00
CA LEU A 141 -6.72 -14.78 7.00
C LEU A 141 -5.51 -15.34 6.19
N SER A 142 -4.64 -16.12 6.85
CA SER A 142 -3.51 -16.80 6.21
C SER A 142 -3.91 -17.79 5.10
N GLU A 143 -5.12 -18.35 5.16
CA GLU A 143 -5.61 -19.33 4.18
C GLU A 143 -6.08 -18.70 2.86
N ILE A 144 -6.34 -17.38 2.86
CA ILE A 144 -6.86 -16.68 1.68
C ILE A 144 -5.81 -15.77 1.00
N ILE A 145 -4.62 -15.61 1.60
CA ILE A 145 -3.59 -14.72 1.05
C ILE A 145 -2.98 -15.30 -0.20
N LEU A 146 -3.00 -14.52 -1.27
CA LEU A 146 -2.40 -14.81 -2.57
C LEU A 146 -1.06 -14.09 -2.73
N SER A 147 -0.08 -14.75 -3.34
CA SER A 147 1.13 -14.10 -3.81
C SER A 147 0.85 -13.36 -5.12
N SER A 148 1.27 -12.10 -5.23
CA SER A 148 1.10 -11.35 -6.46
C SER A 148 2.00 -11.89 -7.58
N THR A 149 1.48 -11.94 -8.80
CA THR A 149 2.26 -12.27 -10.00
C THR A 149 3.20 -11.14 -10.43
N HIS A 150 3.00 -9.92 -9.92
CA HIS A 150 3.76 -8.73 -10.30
C HIS A 150 5.07 -8.58 -9.52
N HIS A 151 5.11 -8.99 -8.25
CA HIS A 151 6.30 -8.85 -7.43
C HIS A 151 6.33 -9.86 -6.26
N PRO A 152 7.48 -10.53 -5.97
CA PRO A 152 7.58 -11.57 -4.94
C PRO A 152 7.35 -11.09 -3.51
N ASN A 153 7.49 -9.78 -3.25
CA ASN A 153 7.23 -9.18 -1.94
C ASN A 153 5.83 -8.56 -1.81
N LEU A 154 4.96 -8.74 -2.79
CA LEU A 154 3.60 -8.22 -2.79
C LEU A 154 2.59 -9.36 -2.64
N PHE A 155 1.68 -9.21 -1.69
CA PHE A 155 0.65 -10.19 -1.34
C PHE A 155 -0.72 -9.52 -1.30
N LEU A 156 -1.77 -10.30 -1.49
CA LEU A 156 -3.16 -9.84 -1.52
C LEU A 156 -4.05 -10.77 -0.70
N ALA A 157 -4.81 -10.22 0.23
CA ALA A 157 -6.03 -10.83 0.75
C ALA A 157 -7.21 -10.32 -0.11
N PRO A 158 -7.78 -11.16 -0.99
CA PRO A 158 -8.74 -10.71 -2.00
C PRO A 158 -10.12 -10.42 -1.41
N SER A 159 -10.85 -9.50 -2.04
CA SER A 159 -12.27 -9.25 -1.80
C SER A 159 -13.16 -10.03 -2.76
N HIS A 160 -14.44 -10.09 -2.41
CA HIS A 160 -15.51 -10.61 -3.24
C HIS A 160 -16.83 -9.87 -2.95
N LEU A 161 -17.77 -9.87 -3.87
CA LEU A 161 -19.11 -9.26 -3.68
C LEU A 161 -19.83 -9.75 -2.41
N ASN A 162 -19.55 -10.98 -1.98
CA ASN A 162 -20.06 -11.56 -0.73
C ASN A 162 -19.67 -10.76 0.52
N LEU A 163 -18.65 -9.88 0.43
CA LEU A 163 -18.25 -9.02 1.55
C LEU A 163 -19.40 -8.07 1.98
N ALA A 164 -20.26 -7.64 1.03
CA ALA A 164 -21.44 -6.84 1.37
C ALA A 164 -22.45 -7.64 2.23
N ALA A 165 -22.63 -8.93 1.92
CA ALA A 165 -23.50 -9.79 2.72
C ALA A 165 -22.82 -10.14 4.06
N ALA A 166 -21.50 -10.36 4.09
CA ALA A 166 -20.74 -10.54 5.32
C ALA A 166 -20.89 -9.33 6.26
N GLU A 167 -20.86 -8.10 5.74
CA GLU A 167 -21.10 -6.89 6.53
C GLU A 167 -22.45 -6.94 7.25
N MET A 168 -23.52 -7.35 6.56
CA MET A 168 -24.86 -7.49 7.16
C MET A 168 -24.90 -8.52 8.30
N VAL A 169 -24.20 -9.65 8.13
CA VAL A 169 -24.08 -10.68 9.16
C VAL A 169 -23.32 -10.15 10.37
N VAL A 170 -22.17 -9.53 10.12
CA VAL A 170 -21.28 -9.01 11.16
C VAL A 170 -21.93 -7.88 11.96
N GLN A 171 -22.81 -7.07 11.37
CA GLN A 171 -23.51 -5.97 12.06
C GLN A 171 -24.21 -6.40 13.35
N ASN A 172 -24.64 -7.65 13.44
CA ASN A 172 -25.37 -8.18 14.60
C ASN A 172 -24.48 -8.98 15.56
N THR A 173 -23.15 -8.96 15.37
CA THR A 173 -22.21 -9.71 16.22
C THR A 173 -21.52 -8.80 17.24
N MET A 174 -21.19 -9.35 18.42
CA MET A 174 -20.39 -8.62 19.41
C MET A 174 -18.95 -8.40 18.90
N GLY A 175 -18.40 -7.22 19.14
CA GLY A 175 -17.06 -6.85 18.71
C GLY A 175 -16.91 -6.77 17.18
N ARG A 176 -18.01 -6.45 16.51
CA ARG A 176 -18.11 -6.31 15.05
C ARG A 176 -17.09 -5.32 14.46
N GLU A 177 -16.72 -4.30 15.21
CA GLU A 177 -15.76 -3.27 14.80
C GLU A 177 -14.30 -3.76 14.82
N MET A 178 -14.02 -4.88 15.49
CA MET A 178 -12.67 -5.44 15.70
C MET A 178 -12.41 -6.73 14.91
N LYS A 179 -13.30 -7.11 14.00
CA LYS A 179 -13.19 -8.40 13.28
C LYS A 179 -11.92 -8.47 12.41
N LEU A 180 -11.65 -7.42 11.66
CA LEU A 180 -10.44 -7.36 10.82
C LEU A 180 -9.17 -7.27 11.67
N ASP A 181 -9.17 -6.50 12.75
CA ASP A 181 -8.03 -6.38 13.65
C ASP A 181 -7.62 -7.75 14.22
N LYS A 182 -8.60 -8.53 14.71
CA LYS A 182 -8.37 -9.89 15.20
C LYS A 182 -7.88 -10.84 14.11
N ALA A 183 -8.42 -10.73 12.89
CA ALA A 183 -7.99 -11.56 11.78
C ALA A 183 -6.54 -11.27 11.36
N LEU A 184 -6.08 -10.02 11.50
CA LEU A 184 -4.70 -9.64 11.21
C LEU A 184 -3.69 -10.12 12.24
N ASP A 185 -4.07 -10.41 13.49
CA ASP A 185 -3.15 -10.76 14.57
C ASP A 185 -2.22 -11.91 14.22
N GLU A 186 -2.73 -12.95 13.56
CA GLU A 186 -1.95 -14.15 13.22
C GLU A 186 -0.86 -13.92 12.15
N ILE A 187 -1.03 -12.87 11.32
CA ILE A 187 -0.16 -12.67 10.15
C ILE A 187 0.65 -11.36 10.20
N ARG A 188 0.35 -10.45 11.13
CA ARG A 188 1.00 -9.13 11.18
C ARG A 188 2.52 -9.22 11.10
N SER A 189 3.14 -10.07 11.92
CA SER A 189 4.59 -10.19 12.01
C SER A 189 5.27 -10.67 10.71
N GLN A 190 4.50 -11.15 9.74
CA GLN A 190 5.01 -11.64 8.47
C GLN A 190 5.25 -10.54 7.44
N TYR A 191 4.76 -9.31 7.68
CA TYR A 191 4.81 -8.20 6.73
C TYR A 191 5.44 -6.96 7.35
N ASP A 192 6.13 -6.17 6.53
CA ASP A 192 6.62 -4.85 6.94
C ASP A 192 5.49 -3.81 6.88
N PHE A 193 4.64 -3.91 5.86
CA PHE A 193 3.45 -3.07 5.67
C PHE A 193 2.21 -3.90 5.37
N ILE A 194 1.08 -3.50 5.95
CA ILE A 194 -0.24 -3.98 5.56
C ILE A 194 -1.04 -2.76 5.12
N LEU A 195 -1.50 -2.74 3.87
CA LEU A 195 -2.34 -1.67 3.32
C LEU A 195 -3.77 -2.17 3.19
N ILE A 196 -4.73 -1.47 3.80
CA ILE A 196 -6.14 -1.81 3.73
C ILE A 196 -6.84 -0.85 2.77
N ASP A 197 -7.37 -1.37 1.66
CA ASP A 197 -8.25 -0.61 0.74
C ASP A 197 -9.67 -0.66 1.25
N SER A 198 -10.28 0.47 1.55
CA SER A 198 -11.61 0.55 2.17
C SER A 198 -12.69 1.08 1.21
N PRO A 199 -13.98 0.73 1.42
CA PRO A 199 -15.07 1.25 0.60
C PRO A 199 -15.26 2.77 0.76
N PRO A 200 -15.98 3.43 -0.17
CA PRO A 200 -16.28 4.85 -0.12
C PRO A 200 -17.45 5.15 0.83
N SER A 201 -17.34 4.77 2.08
CA SER A 201 -18.36 4.98 3.12
C SER A 201 -17.69 5.09 4.49
N LEU A 202 -18.41 5.55 5.49
CA LEU A 202 -18.02 5.45 6.91
C LEU A 202 -18.83 4.36 7.63
N GLY A 203 -19.19 3.28 6.90
CA GLY A 203 -19.87 2.10 7.42
C GLY A 203 -18.97 1.18 8.23
N LEU A 204 -19.50 0.01 8.60
CA LEU A 204 -18.82 -0.95 9.46
C LEU A 204 -17.48 -1.44 8.87
N LEU A 205 -17.39 -1.63 7.55
CA LEU A 205 -16.14 -2.03 6.91
C LEU A 205 -15.05 -0.95 7.07
N SER A 206 -15.39 0.32 6.84
CA SER A 206 -14.42 1.42 7.04
C SER A 206 -14.01 1.59 8.50
N ILE A 207 -14.93 1.37 9.44
CA ILE A 207 -14.63 1.36 10.88
C ILE A 207 -13.65 0.21 11.19
N ASN A 208 -13.91 -1.01 10.71
CA ASN A 208 -12.99 -2.14 10.85
C ASN A 208 -11.61 -1.84 10.28
N ALA A 209 -11.54 -1.25 9.08
CA ALA A 209 -10.28 -0.87 8.47
C ALA A 209 -9.49 0.12 9.34
N MET A 210 -10.16 1.12 9.92
CA MET A 210 -9.53 2.10 10.82
C MET A 210 -9.11 1.45 12.14
N VAL A 211 -9.97 0.65 12.78
CA VAL A 211 -9.69 -0.01 14.06
C VAL A 211 -8.49 -0.97 13.94
N ALA A 212 -8.37 -1.64 12.79
CA ALA A 212 -7.29 -2.57 12.50
C ALA A 212 -5.96 -1.90 12.10
N SER A 213 -5.94 -0.56 11.94
CA SER A 213 -4.78 0.16 11.42
C SER A 213 -4.03 0.97 12.48
N ASP A 214 -2.70 1.04 12.34
CA ASP A 214 -1.84 1.94 13.13
C ASP A 214 -1.96 3.39 12.64
N ALA A 215 -2.29 3.58 11.36
CA ALA A 215 -2.43 4.90 10.77
C ALA A 215 -3.43 4.91 9.61
N VAL A 216 -4.00 6.09 9.34
CA VAL A 216 -4.85 6.33 8.18
C VAL A 216 -4.15 7.27 7.19
N LEU A 217 -4.17 6.91 5.91
CA LEU A 217 -3.76 7.73 4.78
C LEU A 217 -5.02 8.19 4.04
N ILE A 218 -5.12 9.50 3.74
CA ILE A 218 -6.34 10.10 3.23
C ILE A 218 -6.10 10.66 1.82
N PRO A 219 -6.47 9.94 0.75
CA PRO A 219 -6.47 10.46 -0.60
C PRO A 219 -7.51 11.59 -0.76
N ILE A 220 -7.12 12.67 -1.44
CA ILE A 220 -7.93 13.88 -1.63
C ILE A 220 -7.97 14.22 -3.11
N ASP A 221 -9.17 14.35 -3.66
CA ASP A 221 -9.42 14.75 -5.05
C ASP A 221 -10.34 15.98 -5.04
N GLY A 222 -9.74 17.16 -5.11
CA GLY A 222 -10.45 18.44 -5.15
C GLY A 222 -11.07 18.90 -3.83
N ALA A 223 -11.61 20.11 -3.85
CA ALA A 223 -12.11 20.81 -2.66
C ALA A 223 -13.34 20.12 -2.02
N PHE A 224 -14.19 19.46 -2.80
CA PHE A 224 -15.40 18.79 -2.30
C PHE A 224 -15.12 17.60 -1.36
N SER A 225 -13.89 17.06 -1.36
CA SER A 225 -13.51 16.01 -0.42
C SER A 225 -13.19 16.50 1.00
N LEU A 226 -13.04 17.82 1.19
CA LEU A 226 -12.58 18.39 2.47
C LEU A 226 -13.62 18.30 3.60
N GLU A 227 -14.90 18.43 3.29
CA GLU A 227 -15.95 18.25 4.31
C GLU A 227 -15.99 16.81 4.82
N GLY A 228 -15.89 15.84 3.89
CA GLY A 228 -15.78 14.42 4.23
C GLY A 228 -14.54 14.10 5.06
N VAL A 229 -13.44 14.83 4.87
CA VAL A 229 -12.21 14.65 5.67
C VAL A 229 -12.45 15.01 7.13
N ARG A 230 -13.14 16.10 7.44
CA ARG A 230 -13.45 16.48 8.84
C ARG A 230 -14.29 15.41 9.53
N GLN A 231 -15.33 14.91 8.86
CA GLN A 231 -16.17 13.84 9.39
C GLN A 231 -15.35 12.57 9.60
N LEU A 232 -14.50 12.20 8.66
CA LEU A 232 -13.60 11.04 8.76
C LEU A 232 -12.64 11.17 9.96
N LEU A 233 -12.05 12.35 10.18
CA LEU A 233 -11.17 12.59 11.32
C LEU A 233 -11.90 12.48 12.66
N ASN A 234 -13.18 12.84 12.71
CA ASN A 234 -14.03 12.63 13.90
C ASN A 234 -14.37 11.14 14.09
N THR A 235 -14.74 10.42 13.03
CA THR A 235 -14.97 8.97 13.08
C THR A 235 -13.72 8.22 13.55
N ARG A 236 -12.53 8.59 13.04
CA ARG A 236 -11.26 8.02 13.51
C ARG A 236 -11.04 8.20 15.02
N LYS A 237 -11.44 9.34 15.59
CA LYS A 237 -11.34 9.55 17.06
C LYS A 237 -12.20 8.51 17.81
N GLY A 238 -13.44 8.27 17.37
CA GLY A 238 -14.27 7.22 17.93
C GLY A 238 -13.71 5.81 17.74
N CYS A 239 -13.12 5.53 16.56
CA CYS A 239 -12.43 4.25 16.33
C CYS A 239 -11.22 4.05 17.25
N ALA A 240 -10.50 5.12 17.60
CA ALA A 240 -9.35 5.04 18.50
C ALA A 240 -9.72 4.63 19.93
N GLU A 241 -10.98 4.83 20.35
CA GLU A 241 -11.50 4.37 21.64
C GLU A 241 -11.77 2.85 21.64
N LEU A 242 -12.01 2.27 20.46
CA LEU A 242 -12.25 0.84 20.26
C LEU A 242 -10.95 0.07 19.94
N SER A 243 -9.96 0.74 19.40
CA SER A 243 -8.69 0.15 18.99
C SER A 243 -7.81 -0.19 20.20
N ARG A 244 -7.03 -1.27 20.07
CA ARG A 244 -6.02 -1.68 21.06
C ARG A 244 -4.76 -0.82 21.06
N HIS A 245 -4.61 0.02 20.05
CA HIS A 245 -3.44 0.90 19.82
C HIS A 245 -3.89 2.24 19.23
N PRO A 246 -3.05 3.29 19.33
CA PRO A 246 -3.37 4.58 18.73
C PRO A 246 -3.54 4.48 17.22
N ILE A 247 -4.58 5.12 16.67
CA ILE A 247 -4.76 5.28 15.23
C ILE A 247 -4.26 6.66 14.83
N HIS A 248 -3.10 6.74 14.21
CA HIS A 248 -2.49 8.00 13.77
C HIS A 248 -3.11 8.49 12.46
N VAL A 249 -3.10 9.80 12.24
CA VAL A 249 -3.28 10.36 10.90
C VAL A 249 -1.91 10.42 10.25
N LEU A 250 -1.64 9.55 9.29
CA LEU A 250 -0.37 9.55 8.57
C LEU A 250 -0.26 10.81 7.72
N GLY A 251 -1.32 11.14 6.98
CA GLY A 251 -1.41 12.40 6.24
C GLY A 251 -2.49 12.41 5.18
N GLY A 252 -2.59 13.57 4.50
CA GLY A 252 -3.38 13.74 3.28
C GLY A 252 -2.49 13.66 2.05
N VAL A 253 -2.94 13.03 0.96
CA VAL A 253 -2.25 13.01 -0.33
C VAL A 253 -3.18 13.51 -1.43
N LEU A 254 -2.72 14.52 -2.17
CA LEU A 254 -3.46 15.03 -3.33
C LEU A 254 -3.36 14.06 -4.49
N ASN A 255 -4.51 13.70 -5.05
CA ASN A 255 -4.65 12.82 -6.19
C ASN A 255 -5.38 13.51 -7.34
N ARG A 256 -5.12 13.08 -8.58
CA ARG A 256 -5.77 13.58 -9.82
C ARG A 256 -5.67 15.09 -9.99
N GLN A 257 -4.52 15.66 -9.62
CA GLN A 257 -4.32 17.10 -9.78
C GLN A 257 -3.74 17.43 -11.14
N ARG A 258 -4.28 18.47 -11.78
CA ARG A 258 -3.70 19.08 -12.97
C ARG A 258 -2.66 20.10 -12.56
N ALA A 259 -1.39 19.78 -12.77
CA ALA A 259 -0.28 20.65 -12.41
C ALA A 259 -0.44 22.05 -13.06
N GLY A 260 -0.09 23.12 -12.31
CA GLY A 260 -0.05 24.49 -12.82
C GLY A 260 -1.41 25.20 -12.87
N THR A 261 -2.49 24.60 -12.33
CA THR A 261 -3.79 25.26 -12.26
C THR A 261 -3.95 26.00 -10.92
N GLY A 262 -4.56 27.21 -10.94
CA GLY A 262 -4.89 27.96 -9.71
C GLY A 262 -5.75 27.16 -8.73
N ASN A 263 -6.57 26.24 -9.24
CA ASN A 263 -7.38 25.34 -8.43
C ASN A 263 -6.53 24.34 -7.63
N ALA A 264 -5.44 23.80 -8.21
CA ALA A 264 -4.53 22.90 -7.51
C ALA A 264 -3.81 23.59 -6.33
N VAL A 265 -3.42 24.86 -6.51
CA VAL A 265 -2.81 25.69 -5.45
C VAL A 265 -3.81 25.91 -4.31
N ALA A 266 -5.03 26.34 -4.63
CA ALA A 266 -6.07 26.57 -3.62
C ALA A 266 -6.42 25.30 -2.82
N ILE A 267 -6.50 24.14 -3.49
CA ILE A 267 -6.75 22.85 -2.83
C ILE A 267 -5.58 22.48 -1.91
N MET A 268 -4.33 22.70 -2.34
CA MET A 268 -3.16 22.45 -1.52
C MET A 268 -3.16 23.33 -0.26
N GLU A 269 -3.48 24.62 -0.38
CA GLU A 269 -3.60 25.52 0.76
C GLU A 269 -4.69 25.07 1.74
N MET A 270 -5.88 24.76 1.25
CA MET A 270 -6.99 24.28 2.07
C MET A 270 -6.67 22.96 2.78
N THR A 271 -6.03 22.01 2.10
CA THR A 271 -5.64 20.74 2.68
C THR A 271 -4.50 20.90 3.68
N THR A 272 -3.55 21.77 3.41
CA THR A 272 -2.47 22.11 4.34
C THR A 272 -3.02 22.75 5.62
N ALA A 273 -4.08 23.54 5.54
CA ALA A 273 -4.76 24.08 6.72
C ALA A 273 -5.38 23.00 7.61
N ILE A 274 -5.79 21.85 7.05
CA ILE A 274 -6.37 20.73 7.81
C ILE A 274 -5.28 19.81 8.36
N PHE A 275 -4.30 19.43 7.55
CA PHE A 275 -3.30 18.41 7.87
C PHE A 275 -1.99 18.98 8.44
N GLY A 276 -1.72 20.28 8.23
CA GLY A 276 -0.47 20.92 8.64
C GLY A 276 0.74 20.21 8.03
N LYS A 277 1.70 19.86 8.88
CA LYS A 277 2.91 19.12 8.49
C LYS A 277 2.66 17.70 7.99
N ARG A 278 1.46 17.16 8.19
CA ARG A 278 1.06 15.83 7.70
C ARG A 278 0.47 15.87 6.28
N MET A 279 0.46 17.02 5.61
CA MET A 279 0.16 17.07 4.19
C MET A 279 1.36 16.58 3.41
N PHE A 280 1.20 15.47 2.66
CA PHE A 280 2.27 14.94 1.81
C PHE A 280 2.65 15.94 0.73
N GLN A 281 3.94 16.06 0.45
CA GLN A 281 4.45 16.93 -0.61
C GLN A 281 4.21 16.31 -1.99
N THR A 282 4.12 14.99 -2.03
CA THR A 282 3.81 14.25 -3.26
C THR A 282 2.38 14.54 -3.70
N VAL A 283 2.25 14.96 -4.96
CA VAL A 283 0.98 15.13 -5.66
C VAL A 283 0.91 14.09 -6.76
N ILE A 284 -0.16 13.30 -6.77
CA ILE A 284 -0.41 12.33 -7.85
C ILE A 284 -1.15 13.06 -8.98
N PRO A 285 -0.55 13.21 -10.17
CA PRO A 285 -1.18 13.91 -11.27
C PRO A 285 -2.30 13.07 -11.91
N GLU A 286 -3.28 13.77 -12.52
CA GLU A 286 -4.25 13.12 -13.40
C GLU A 286 -3.53 12.62 -14.67
N ARG A 287 -3.56 11.32 -14.93
CA ARG A 287 -2.91 10.68 -16.08
C ARG A 287 -3.76 9.55 -16.64
N THR A 288 -3.94 9.55 -17.95
CA THR A 288 -4.64 8.46 -18.68
C THR A 288 -3.93 7.12 -18.57
N ALA A 289 -2.60 7.11 -18.40
CA ALA A 289 -1.82 5.90 -18.17
C ALA A 289 -2.22 5.17 -16.87
N VAL A 290 -2.65 5.90 -15.83
CA VAL A 290 -3.14 5.33 -14.57
C VAL A 290 -4.50 4.66 -14.78
N ASP A 291 -5.40 5.30 -15.54
CA ASP A 291 -6.69 4.72 -15.87
C ASP A 291 -6.52 3.47 -16.77
N GLY A 292 -5.58 3.51 -17.72
CA GLY A 292 -5.20 2.37 -18.56
C GLY A 292 -4.61 1.19 -17.78
N SER A 293 -3.90 1.44 -16.69
CA SER A 293 -3.31 0.39 -15.86
C SER A 293 -4.37 -0.51 -15.20
N THR A 294 -5.52 0.05 -14.85
CA THR A 294 -6.67 -0.71 -14.34
C THR A 294 -7.23 -1.66 -15.41
N ALA A 295 -7.34 -1.19 -16.66
CA ALA A 295 -7.82 -2.02 -17.77
C ALA A 295 -6.84 -3.16 -18.13
N THR A 296 -5.54 -2.92 -18.04
CA THR A 296 -4.49 -3.92 -18.31
C THR A 296 -4.19 -4.81 -17.10
N ARG A 297 -4.73 -4.50 -15.92
CA ARG A 297 -4.45 -5.19 -14.65
C ARG A 297 -2.96 -5.21 -14.30
N LEU A 298 -2.23 -4.24 -14.78
CA LEU A 298 -0.81 -4.05 -14.49
C LEU A 298 -0.64 -2.74 -13.73
N PRO A 299 -0.35 -2.76 -12.43
CA PRO A 299 -0.09 -1.54 -11.66
C PRO A 299 0.99 -0.70 -12.33
N ILE A 300 0.79 0.64 -12.39
CA ILE A 300 1.67 1.52 -13.15
C ILE A 300 3.12 1.47 -12.68
N VAL A 301 3.35 1.18 -11.40
CA VAL A 301 4.68 1.01 -10.83
C VAL A 301 5.48 -0.18 -11.40
N PHE A 302 4.81 -1.13 -12.04
CA PHE A 302 5.46 -2.26 -12.70
C PHE A 302 5.55 -2.10 -14.23
N SER A 303 5.00 -1.02 -14.79
CA SER A 303 4.97 -0.79 -16.25
C SER A 303 6.24 -0.14 -16.81
N GLY A 304 7.11 0.40 -15.93
CA GLY A 304 8.35 1.06 -16.34
C GLY A 304 8.18 2.45 -16.95
N VAL A 305 6.99 3.05 -16.83
CA VAL A 305 6.70 4.39 -17.37
C VAL A 305 7.03 5.50 -16.36
N PRO A 306 7.36 6.72 -16.82
CA PRO A 306 7.69 7.84 -15.94
C PRO A 306 6.53 8.24 -15.00
N GLU A 307 5.31 7.99 -15.37
CA GLU A 307 4.10 8.28 -14.60
C GLU A 307 4.02 7.49 -13.29
N ALA A 308 4.85 6.46 -13.11
CA ALA A 308 5.00 5.72 -11.86
C ALA A 308 5.78 6.47 -10.78
N GLU A 309 6.62 7.46 -11.16
CA GLU A 309 7.54 8.17 -10.25
C GLU A 309 6.85 8.78 -9.02
N PRO A 310 5.67 9.44 -9.12
CA PRO A 310 4.99 9.97 -7.94
C PRO A 310 4.68 8.93 -6.87
N TYR A 311 4.39 7.69 -7.25
CA TYR A 311 4.11 6.61 -6.28
C TYR A 311 5.36 6.13 -5.55
N TYR A 312 6.52 6.16 -6.20
CA TYR A 312 7.80 5.88 -5.55
C TYR A 312 8.17 6.96 -4.54
N ILE A 313 7.95 8.24 -4.90
CA ILE A 313 8.19 9.37 -4.00
C ILE A 313 7.22 9.29 -2.81
N LEU A 314 5.94 8.98 -3.05
CA LEU A 314 4.95 8.78 -2.00
C LEU A 314 5.34 7.65 -1.05
N ALA A 315 5.85 6.54 -1.57
CA ALA A 315 6.30 5.42 -0.74
C ALA A 315 7.44 5.84 0.22
N GLU A 316 8.36 6.68 -0.24
CA GLU A 316 9.43 7.21 0.59
C GLU A 316 8.94 8.19 1.67
N GLU A 317 7.96 9.04 1.32
CA GLU A 317 7.31 9.92 2.29
C GLU A 317 6.54 9.12 3.33
N VAL A 318 5.81 8.06 2.92
CA VAL A 318 5.09 7.15 3.82
C VAL A 318 6.06 6.48 4.79
N VAL A 319 7.16 5.91 4.31
CA VAL A 319 8.17 5.26 5.16
C VAL A 319 8.72 6.24 6.20
N ARG A 320 9.02 7.48 5.82
CA ARG A 320 9.51 8.53 6.70
C ARG A 320 8.47 8.93 7.75
N SER A 321 7.23 9.20 7.31
CA SER A 321 6.15 9.58 8.22
C SER A 321 5.79 8.47 9.20
N VAL A 322 5.89 7.22 8.78
CA VAL A 322 5.68 6.07 9.67
C VAL A 322 6.82 5.99 10.70
N ALA A 323 8.08 6.25 10.33
CA ALA A 323 9.19 6.30 11.29
C ALA A 323 8.98 7.38 12.36
N GLU A 324 8.46 8.56 11.97
CA GLU A 324 8.15 9.65 12.89
C GLU A 324 7.06 9.28 13.92
N ILE A 325 5.99 8.57 13.51
CA ILE A 325 4.90 8.21 14.41
C ILE A 325 5.19 7.00 15.28
N THR A 326 6.12 6.12 14.86
CA THR A 326 6.49 4.90 15.61
C THR A 326 7.75 5.09 16.45
N GLY A 327 8.43 6.25 16.35
CA GLY A 327 9.65 6.55 17.10
C GLY A 327 10.88 5.72 16.69
N ASN A 328 10.88 5.20 15.46
CA ASN A 328 11.96 4.35 14.92
C ASN A 328 12.78 5.09 13.86
#